data_67231782b46cc27b3cca32a4beec6d16
#
_entry.id   67231782b46cc27b3cca32a4beec6d16
#
_cell.length_a   1.000
_cell.length_b   1.000
_cell.length_c   1.000
_cell.angle_alpha   90.00
_cell.angle_beta   90.00
_cell.angle_gamma   90.00
#
_symmetry.space_group_name_H-M   'P 1'
#
loop_
_entity.id
_entity.type
_entity.pdbx_description
1 polymer ?
#
loop_
_entity_poly.entity_id
_entity_poly.type
_entity_poly.pdbx_seq_one_letter_code
_entity_poly.pdbx_strand_id
1 'polypeptide(L)'
;MALSEESFLPDAEDCAETWRALRWPDGPQCVECGSSDVAVQDWDYLSALRRYECRDCGRWFNDRSGTFLESSKVRLPVWIYVLREMDKGRSINSISKDLAHTYKTVHRLATTMREAIYQRREEWREVLTGEIEADDMHLTLGQQGRTLRPEEADGGDSQDDGSQGNESQDGSASDETREPRARGLSERGRGSWASDRPPAVLWVERGGQGRVLELQSDVTQQTLARSATEHVEPGSRIDTDDFSGYRLLKGAYDHRTVDHEETYVTEEGTHCNTAEGEWSIFKPWWRGFRSVAKRQAYRYLSE
;
A
#
# COMPACT_ATOMS: atom_id res chain seq x y z
N MET A 1 16.86 -28.73 -14.11
CA MET A 1 17.30 -28.92 -12.73
C MET A 1 16.71 -27.78 -11.94
N ALA A 2 15.71 -28.01 -11.10
CA ALA A 2 15.20 -26.96 -10.23
C ALA A 2 16.30 -26.67 -9.19
N LEU A 3 16.70 -25.41 -9.08
CA LEU A 3 17.59 -24.96 -8.00
C LEU A 3 16.90 -25.23 -6.67
N SER A 4 17.62 -25.72 -5.66
CA SER A 4 17.06 -25.86 -4.32
C SER A 4 16.71 -24.45 -3.78
N GLU A 5 15.66 -24.34 -2.99
CA GLU A 5 15.25 -23.07 -2.35
C GLU A 5 16.43 -22.38 -1.64
N GLU A 6 17.34 -23.17 -1.09
CA GLU A 6 18.53 -22.69 -0.37
C GLU A 6 19.55 -21.96 -1.24
N SER A 7 19.51 -22.12 -2.57
CA SER A 7 20.52 -21.54 -3.47
C SER A 7 20.31 -20.06 -3.80
N PHE A 8 19.10 -19.51 -3.57
CA PHE A 8 18.74 -18.12 -3.93
C PHE A 8 18.15 -17.32 -2.79
N LEU A 9 17.77 -17.97 -1.68
CA LEU A 9 17.38 -17.26 -0.48
C LEU A 9 18.59 -16.61 0.18
N PRO A 10 18.44 -15.41 0.75
CA PRO A 10 19.50 -14.82 1.55
C PRO A 10 19.80 -15.69 2.78
N ASP A 11 21.01 -15.58 3.29
CA ASP A 11 21.44 -16.32 4.48
C ASP A 11 20.58 -16.00 5.69
N ALA A 12 20.28 -17.01 6.50
CA ALA A 12 19.36 -16.85 7.63
C ALA A 12 19.95 -16.00 8.77
N GLU A 13 21.25 -16.09 9.00
CA GLU A 13 21.96 -15.33 10.04
C GLU A 13 22.07 -13.86 9.64
N ASP A 14 22.48 -13.58 8.40
CA ASP A 14 22.52 -12.22 7.84
C ASP A 14 21.14 -11.56 7.88
N CYS A 15 20.08 -12.29 7.55
CA CYS A 15 18.70 -11.82 7.62
C CYS A 15 18.31 -11.48 9.06
N ALA A 16 18.62 -12.35 10.01
CA ALA A 16 18.28 -12.15 11.42
C ALA A 16 19.09 -11.00 12.05
N GLU A 17 20.34 -10.85 11.68
CA GLU A 17 21.17 -9.73 12.13
C GLU A 17 20.68 -8.41 11.57
N THR A 18 20.40 -8.34 10.28
CA THR A 18 19.80 -7.15 9.64
C THR A 18 18.49 -6.78 10.31
N TRP A 19 17.60 -7.78 10.53
CA TRP A 19 16.33 -7.56 11.20
C TRP A 19 16.49 -6.99 12.61
N ARG A 20 17.41 -7.53 13.41
CA ARG A 20 17.72 -7.03 14.76
C ARG A 20 18.26 -5.61 14.73
N ALA A 21 19.20 -5.31 13.83
CA ALA A 21 19.80 -3.99 13.71
C ALA A 21 18.76 -2.92 13.32
N LEU A 22 17.83 -3.24 12.40
CA LEU A 22 16.73 -2.35 12.04
C LEU A 22 15.73 -2.15 13.17
N ARG A 23 15.44 -3.22 13.92
CA ARG A 23 14.45 -3.18 14.99
C ARG A 23 14.96 -2.53 16.25
N TRP A 24 16.19 -2.80 16.61
CA TRP A 24 16.82 -2.39 17.86
C TRP A 24 18.23 -1.83 17.59
N PRO A 25 18.34 -0.60 17.07
CA PRO A 25 19.64 0.00 16.76
C PRO A 25 20.59 0.04 17.97
N ASP A 26 20.03 0.23 19.17
CA ASP A 26 20.76 0.33 20.44
C ASP A 26 20.75 -1.00 21.23
N GLY A 27 20.35 -2.11 20.59
CA GLY A 27 20.24 -3.41 21.23
C GLY A 27 18.80 -3.78 21.62
N PRO A 28 18.55 -5.08 21.91
CA PRO A 28 17.21 -5.60 22.13
C PRO A 28 16.55 -4.98 23.37
N GLN A 29 15.26 -4.63 23.24
CA GLN A 29 14.43 -4.08 24.29
C GLN A 29 13.19 -4.94 24.50
N CYS A 30 12.74 -5.04 25.75
CA CYS A 30 11.56 -5.79 26.11
C CYS A 30 10.32 -5.22 25.45
N VAL A 31 9.57 -6.07 24.76
CA VAL A 31 8.33 -5.68 24.04
C VAL A 31 7.18 -5.30 24.97
N GLU A 32 7.27 -5.61 26.27
CA GLU A 32 6.22 -5.34 27.25
C GLU A 32 6.51 -4.06 28.07
N CYS A 33 7.72 -3.95 28.62
CA CYS A 33 8.07 -2.84 29.54
C CYS A 33 9.13 -1.88 28.98
N GLY A 34 9.69 -2.14 27.79
CA GLY A 34 10.70 -1.30 27.16
C GLY A 34 12.12 -1.40 27.76
N SER A 35 12.33 -2.23 28.81
CA SER A 35 13.64 -2.38 29.45
C SER A 35 14.69 -2.92 28.49
N SER A 36 15.91 -2.41 28.58
CA SER A 36 17.10 -2.94 27.91
C SER A 36 17.83 -4.04 28.71
N ASP A 37 17.44 -4.30 29.99
CA ASP A 37 18.01 -5.40 30.77
C ASP A 37 17.38 -6.73 30.35
N VAL A 38 17.90 -7.26 29.24
CA VAL A 38 17.43 -8.51 28.64
C VAL A 38 18.58 -9.51 28.52
N ALA A 39 18.29 -10.77 28.82
CA ALA A 39 19.20 -11.88 28.62
C ALA A 39 18.84 -12.68 27.37
N VAL A 40 19.85 -13.00 26.57
CA VAL A 40 19.70 -13.99 25.48
C VAL A 40 19.67 -15.37 26.12
N GLN A 41 18.56 -16.11 25.91
CA GLN A 41 18.34 -17.40 26.56
C GLN A 41 18.52 -18.60 25.62
N ASP A 42 18.20 -18.41 24.35
CA ASP A 42 18.22 -19.49 23.37
C ASP A 42 18.41 -18.93 21.96
N TRP A 43 18.85 -19.81 21.07
CA TRP A 43 19.09 -19.52 19.66
C TRP A 43 18.49 -20.62 18.80
N ASP A 44 17.59 -20.28 17.91
CA ASP A 44 17.13 -21.21 16.91
C ASP A 44 18.13 -21.27 15.73
N TYR A 45 18.95 -22.31 15.73
CA TYR A 45 20.00 -22.48 14.73
C TYR A 45 19.48 -22.48 13.29
N LEU A 46 18.26 -23.02 13.05
CA LEU A 46 17.68 -23.10 11.69
C LEU A 46 17.14 -21.76 11.19
N SER A 47 16.69 -20.90 12.09
CA SER A 47 16.13 -19.60 11.73
C SER A 47 17.01 -18.41 12.15
N ALA A 48 18.12 -18.67 12.84
CA ALA A 48 19.03 -17.69 13.45
C ALA A 48 18.32 -16.67 14.36
N LEU A 49 17.11 -16.96 14.81
CA LEU A 49 16.32 -16.09 15.69
C LEU A 49 16.74 -16.31 17.14
N ARG A 50 16.81 -15.23 17.90
CA ARG A 50 17.13 -15.25 19.32
C ARG A 50 15.87 -15.19 20.17
N ARG A 51 15.92 -15.83 21.33
CA ARG A 51 14.95 -15.73 22.40
C ARG A 51 15.55 -14.94 23.55
N TYR A 52 14.75 -14.11 24.15
CA TYR A 52 15.15 -13.19 25.20
C TYR A 52 14.26 -13.36 26.44
N GLU A 53 14.82 -13.09 27.59
CA GLU A 53 14.10 -12.91 28.86
C GLU A 53 14.38 -11.52 29.41
N CYS A 54 13.33 -10.75 29.68
CA CYS A 54 13.47 -9.49 30.38
C CYS A 54 13.70 -9.72 31.86
N ARG A 55 14.79 -9.15 32.43
CA ARG A 55 15.10 -9.31 33.87
C ARG A 55 14.22 -8.46 34.75
N ASP A 56 13.63 -7.36 34.24
CA ASP A 56 12.76 -6.48 34.99
C ASP A 56 11.34 -7.00 35.15
N CYS A 57 10.74 -7.53 34.10
CA CYS A 57 9.34 -7.96 34.15
C CYS A 57 9.13 -9.48 33.91
N GLY A 58 10.19 -10.24 33.65
CA GLY A 58 10.14 -11.68 33.40
C GLY A 58 9.51 -12.07 32.07
N ARG A 59 9.23 -11.12 31.17
CA ARG A 59 8.63 -11.42 29.85
C ARG A 59 9.62 -12.16 28.96
N TRP A 60 9.16 -13.26 28.40
CA TRP A 60 9.87 -13.97 27.33
C TRP A 60 9.39 -13.48 25.96
N PHE A 61 10.32 -13.21 25.07
CA PHE A 61 10.04 -12.74 23.71
C PHE A 61 11.16 -13.18 22.76
N ASN A 62 11.00 -12.94 21.47
CA ASN A 62 11.99 -13.27 20.45
C ASN A 62 12.09 -12.14 19.41
N ASP A 63 12.97 -12.32 18.42
CA ASP A 63 13.19 -11.36 17.34
C ASP A 63 11.92 -10.96 16.56
N ARG A 64 10.81 -11.69 16.67
CA ARG A 64 9.52 -11.42 15.99
C ARG A 64 8.43 -10.88 16.90
N SER A 65 8.55 -11.06 18.21
CA SER A 65 7.50 -10.67 19.17
C SER A 65 7.15 -9.20 19.07
N GLY A 66 5.87 -8.86 19.05
CA GLY A 66 5.38 -7.48 18.90
C GLY A 66 5.53 -6.90 17.49
N THR A 67 5.76 -7.74 16.47
CA THR A 67 5.84 -7.32 15.08
C THR A 67 4.81 -8.07 14.22
N PHE A 68 4.61 -7.63 12.97
CA PHE A 68 3.76 -8.34 12.02
C PHE A 68 4.25 -9.78 11.70
N LEU A 69 5.46 -10.14 12.14
CA LEU A 69 6.03 -11.49 11.98
C LEU A 69 5.74 -12.42 13.17
N GLU A 70 5.18 -11.94 14.27
CA GLU A 70 5.09 -12.68 15.55
C GLU A 70 4.47 -14.07 15.40
N SER A 71 3.33 -14.16 14.73
CA SER A 71 2.61 -15.43 14.55
C SER A 71 3.05 -16.25 13.34
N SER A 72 4.05 -15.80 12.60
CA SER A 72 4.47 -16.46 11.37
C SER A 72 5.35 -17.67 11.64
N LYS A 73 5.04 -18.78 10.97
CA LYS A 73 5.91 -19.98 10.90
C LYS A 73 6.87 -19.93 9.70
N VAL A 74 6.74 -18.93 8.83
CA VAL A 74 7.59 -18.80 7.64
C VAL A 74 8.95 -18.21 8.06
N ARG A 75 10.03 -18.77 7.51
CA ARG A 75 11.40 -18.32 7.82
C ARG A 75 11.62 -16.88 7.35
N LEU A 76 12.46 -16.14 8.08
CA LEU A 76 12.76 -14.73 7.77
C LEU A 76 13.36 -14.52 6.36
N PRO A 77 14.30 -15.37 5.86
CA PRO A 77 14.78 -15.27 4.49
C PRO A 77 13.69 -15.29 3.43
N VAL A 78 12.62 -16.06 3.64
CA VAL A 78 11.47 -16.11 2.72
C VAL A 78 10.71 -14.79 2.72
N TRP A 79 10.51 -14.18 3.89
CA TRP A 79 9.88 -12.86 4.00
C TRP A 79 10.68 -11.79 3.25
N ILE A 80 12.00 -11.76 3.45
CA ILE A 80 12.90 -10.81 2.80
C ILE A 80 12.92 -11.05 1.28
N TYR A 81 12.94 -12.30 0.85
CA TYR A 81 12.87 -12.65 -0.57
C TYR A 81 11.56 -12.14 -1.21
N VAL A 82 10.41 -12.43 -0.57
CA VAL A 82 9.10 -11.97 -1.06
C VAL A 82 9.07 -10.44 -1.17
N LEU A 83 9.52 -9.72 -0.14
CA LEU A 83 9.56 -8.27 -0.14
C LEU A 83 10.42 -7.73 -1.30
N ARG A 84 11.63 -8.25 -1.47
CA ARG A 84 12.54 -7.83 -2.53
C ARG A 84 11.99 -8.10 -3.93
N GLU A 85 11.30 -9.22 -4.11
CA GLU A 85 10.74 -9.56 -5.42
C GLU A 85 9.44 -8.79 -5.70
N MET A 86 8.69 -8.39 -4.67
CA MET A 86 7.58 -7.45 -4.80
C MET A 86 8.07 -6.06 -5.23
N ASP A 87 9.11 -5.54 -4.59
CA ASP A 87 9.75 -4.27 -4.95
C ASP A 87 10.21 -4.23 -6.42
N LYS A 88 10.65 -5.37 -6.96
CA LYS A 88 10.94 -5.52 -8.38
C LYS A 88 9.71 -5.67 -9.29
N GLY A 89 8.51 -5.55 -8.76
CA GLY A 89 7.25 -5.67 -9.50
C GLY A 89 6.90 -7.10 -9.93
N ARG A 90 7.51 -8.13 -9.31
CA ARG A 90 7.19 -9.53 -9.67
C ARG A 90 5.83 -9.97 -9.14
N SER A 91 5.13 -10.75 -9.95
CA SER A 91 3.82 -11.25 -9.55
C SER A 91 3.91 -12.32 -8.45
N ILE A 92 2.92 -12.32 -7.54
CA ILE A 92 2.82 -13.33 -6.46
C ILE A 92 2.87 -14.76 -7.00
N ASN A 93 2.27 -15.00 -8.17
CA ASN A 93 2.31 -16.32 -8.81
C ASN A 93 3.72 -16.72 -9.26
N SER A 94 4.53 -15.77 -9.73
CA SER A 94 5.94 -16.03 -10.07
C SER A 94 6.75 -16.34 -8.82
N ILE A 95 6.62 -15.51 -7.78
CA ILE A 95 7.32 -15.68 -6.51
C ILE A 95 6.96 -17.01 -5.84
N SER A 96 5.68 -17.42 -5.90
CA SER A 96 5.25 -18.69 -5.30
C SER A 96 5.89 -19.91 -5.97
N LYS A 97 6.12 -19.83 -7.28
CA LYS A 97 6.80 -20.90 -8.02
C LYS A 97 8.28 -21.01 -7.66
N ASP A 98 8.96 -19.90 -7.47
CA ASP A 98 10.37 -19.90 -7.07
C ASP A 98 10.55 -20.52 -5.68
N LEU A 99 9.66 -20.17 -4.75
CA LEU A 99 9.73 -20.58 -3.34
C LEU A 99 9.16 -21.97 -3.06
N ALA A 100 8.62 -22.69 -4.05
CA ALA A 100 7.86 -23.91 -3.85
C ALA A 100 6.73 -23.79 -2.80
N HIS A 101 6.29 -22.56 -2.53
CA HIS A 101 5.17 -22.26 -1.64
C HIS A 101 3.85 -22.12 -2.43
N THR A 102 2.72 -22.40 -1.77
CA THR A 102 1.42 -22.17 -2.41
C THR A 102 1.21 -20.68 -2.68
N TYR A 103 0.49 -20.36 -3.76
CA TYR A 103 0.06 -18.98 -4.06
C TYR A 103 -0.61 -18.32 -2.83
N LYS A 104 -1.47 -19.05 -2.12
CA LYS A 104 -2.17 -18.55 -0.93
C LYS A 104 -1.19 -18.13 0.17
N THR A 105 -0.12 -18.91 0.38
CA THR A 105 0.92 -18.57 1.37
C THR A 105 1.61 -17.27 0.99
N VAL A 106 2.15 -17.16 -0.23
CA VAL A 106 2.89 -15.97 -0.67
C VAL A 106 1.97 -14.73 -0.72
N HIS A 107 0.73 -14.91 -1.18
CA HIS A 107 -0.26 -13.82 -1.16
C HIS A 107 -0.53 -13.31 0.27
N ARG A 108 -0.64 -14.22 1.26
CA ARG A 108 -0.79 -13.83 2.66
C ARG A 108 0.42 -13.05 3.16
N LEU A 109 1.66 -13.49 2.85
CA LEU A 109 2.87 -12.74 3.23
C LEU A 109 2.84 -11.33 2.65
N ALA A 110 2.60 -11.19 1.36
CA ALA A 110 2.50 -9.90 0.67
C ALA A 110 1.41 -9.00 1.29
N THR A 111 0.23 -9.56 1.58
CA THR A 111 -0.85 -8.80 2.22
C THR A 111 -0.47 -8.33 3.62
N THR A 112 0.20 -9.18 4.40
CA THR A 112 0.66 -8.82 5.76
C THR A 112 1.70 -7.69 5.70
N MET A 113 2.63 -7.72 4.73
CA MET A 113 3.61 -6.64 4.54
C MET A 113 2.93 -5.33 4.16
N ARG A 114 2.03 -5.36 3.17
CA ARG A 114 1.25 -4.17 2.76
C ARG A 114 0.45 -3.57 3.92
N GLU A 115 -0.17 -4.43 4.73
CA GLU A 115 -0.87 -3.97 5.92
C GLU A 115 0.08 -3.33 6.92
N ALA A 116 1.23 -3.92 7.19
CA ALA A 116 2.22 -3.37 8.11
C ALA A 116 2.76 -2.00 7.64
N ILE A 117 2.98 -1.84 6.34
CA ILE A 117 3.37 -0.55 5.73
C ILE A 117 2.23 0.45 5.89
N TYR A 118 1.00 0.09 5.53
CA TYR A 118 -0.15 0.97 5.64
C TYR A 118 -0.40 1.45 7.07
N GLN A 119 -0.26 0.57 8.07
CA GLN A 119 -0.45 0.93 9.49
C GLN A 119 0.58 1.96 9.98
N ARG A 120 1.74 1.99 9.37
CA ARG A 120 2.82 2.91 9.74
C ARG A 120 2.97 4.11 8.80
N ARG A 121 2.09 4.28 7.81
CA ARG A 121 2.19 5.34 6.80
C ARG A 121 2.31 6.75 7.38
N GLU A 122 1.66 7.00 8.52
CA GLU A 122 1.72 8.31 9.19
C GLU A 122 3.12 8.63 9.75
N GLU A 123 3.94 7.60 10.03
CA GLU A 123 5.32 7.80 10.50
C GLU A 123 6.24 8.30 9.38
N TRP A 124 5.86 8.07 8.13
CA TRP A 124 6.62 8.48 6.94
C TRP A 124 5.93 9.60 6.16
N ARG A 125 4.89 10.17 6.76
CA ARG A 125 4.15 11.25 6.13
C ARG A 125 5.03 12.50 6.10
N GLU A 126 5.43 12.89 4.90
CA GLU A 126 6.14 14.13 4.65
C GLU A 126 5.16 15.22 4.20
N VAL A 127 5.40 16.44 4.63
CA VAL A 127 4.72 17.62 4.09
C VAL A 127 5.56 18.13 2.93
N LEU A 128 4.96 18.15 1.75
CA LEU A 128 5.61 18.59 0.52
C LEU A 128 5.78 20.10 0.50
N THR A 129 6.91 20.57 -0.01
CA THR A 129 7.27 22.00 -0.01
C THR A 129 7.76 22.49 -1.37
N GLY A 130 7.72 23.79 -1.60
CA GLY A 130 8.29 24.40 -2.79
C GLY A 130 7.38 24.35 -4.01
N GLU A 131 7.83 23.76 -5.09
CA GLU A 131 7.06 23.61 -6.33
C GLU A 131 6.45 22.21 -6.42
N ILE A 132 5.14 22.13 -6.35
CA ILE A 132 4.36 20.88 -6.33
C ILE A 132 3.57 20.77 -7.63
N GLU A 133 3.54 19.59 -8.21
CA GLU A 133 2.62 19.25 -9.28
C GLU A 133 1.51 18.35 -8.73
N ALA A 134 0.28 18.57 -9.15
CA ALA A 134 -0.84 17.71 -8.77
C ALA A 134 -1.62 17.26 -10.00
N ASP A 135 -1.97 15.98 -9.98
CA ASP A 135 -2.82 15.36 -11.01
C ASP A 135 -3.65 14.22 -10.42
N ASP A 136 -4.77 13.90 -11.04
CA ASP A 136 -5.65 12.83 -10.61
C ASP A 136 -5.86 11.78 -11.69
N MET A 137 -6.02 10.54 -11.26
CA MET A 137 -6.45 9.47 -12.15
C MET A 137 -7.51 8.59 -11.49
N HIS A 138 -8.31 7.92 -12.31
CA HIS A 138 -9.34 7.01 -11.84
C HIS A 138 -8.88 5.56 -11.92
N LEU A 139 -8.79 4.91 -10.77
CA LEU A 139 -8.36 3.52 -10.66
C LEU A 139 -9.49 2.56 -11.01
N THR A 140 -9.21 1.60 -11.89
CA THR A 140 -10.14 0.48 -12.10
C THR A 140 -9.93 -0.54 -11.01
N LEU A 141 -10.94 -0.72 -10.13
CA LEU A 141 -10.93 -1.67 -9.03
C LEU A 141 -11.83 -2.87 -9.30
N GLY A 142 -11.46 -4.02 -8.71
CA GLY A 142 -12.23 -5.24 -8.78
C GLY A 142 -13.34 -5.28 -7.74
N GLN A 143 -14.54 -5.66 -8.15
CA GLN A 143 -15.65 -5.88 -7.21
C GLN A 143 -15.72 -7.32 -6.70
N GLN A 144 -14.87 -8.22 -7.18
CA GLN A 144 -14.83 -9.66 -6.83
C GLN A 144 -16.20 -10.36 -6.84
N GLY A 145 -17.09 -9.92 -7.72
CA GLY A 145 -18.40 -10.55 -7.84
C GLY A 145 -19.45 -10.11 -6.84
N ARG A 146 -19.20 -9.13 -6.01
CA ARG A 146 -20.18 -8.57 -5.08
C ARG A 146 -20.76 -7.28 -5.64
N THR A 147 -22.08 -7.17 -5.66
CA THR A 147 -22.76 -5.89 -5.76
C THR A 147 -22.50 -5.16 -4.44
N LEU A 148 -21.84 -4.00 -4.47
CA LEU A 148 -21.67 -3.18 -3.27
C LEU A 148 -23.06 -2.66 -2.89
N ARG A 149 -23.58 -3.08 -1.75
CA ARG A 149 -24.74 -2.41 -1.15
C ARG A 149 -24.27 -1.04 -0.64
N PRO A 150 -25.07 0.01 -0.77
CA PRO A 150 -24.72 1.35 -0.29
C PRO A 150 -24.30 1.38 1.19
N GLU A 151 -24.81 0.45 1.99
CA GLU A 151 -24.55 0.30 3.43
C GLU A 151 -23.16 -0.28 3.75
N GLU A 152 -22.51 -0.93 2.78
CA GLU A 152 -21.16 -1.52 2.96
C GLU A 152 -20.02 -0.55 2.61
N ALA A 153 -20.35 0.65 2.16
CA ALA A 153 -19.37 1.70 1.83
C ALA A 153 -18.93 2.49 3.07
N ASP A 154 -19.65 2.39 4.17
CA ASP A 154 -19.31 3.04 5.43
C ASP A 154 -18.62 2.03 6.36
N GLY A 155 -17.35 2.27 6.67
CA GLY A 155 -16.39 1.38 7.31
C GLY A 155 -16.89 0.58 8.51
N GLY A 156 -17.40 -0.60 8.25
CA GLY A 156 -17.62 -1.62 9.26
C GLY A 156 -16.53 -2.66 9.21
N ASP A 157 -15.68 -2.67 10.21
CA ASP A 157 -14.67 -3.68 10.48
C ASP A 157 -15.36 -5.02 10.76
N SER A 158 -15.61 -5.82 9.73
CA SER A 158 -16.14 -7.17 9.91
C SER A 158 -14.97 -8.12 10.01
N GLN A 159 -14.72 -8.59 11.22
CA GLN A 159 -13.83 -9.68 11.57
C GLN A 159 -14.03 -10.84 10.60
N ASP A 160 -12.94 -11.24 9.96
CA ASP A 160 -12.83 -12.43 9.13
C ASP A 160 -12.86 -13.65 10.08
N ASP A 161 -14.07 -14.14 10.32
CA ASP A 161 -14.28 -15.39 11.04
C ASP A 161 -13.93 -16.56 10.12
N GLY A 162 -12.78 -17.16 10.41
CA GLY A 162 -12.32 -18.37 9.75
C GLY A 162 -13.16 -19.56 10.16
N SER A 163 -14.14 -19.97 9.37
CA SER A 163 -14.77 -21.26 9.51
C SER A 163 -14.97 -21.97 8.19
N GLN A 164 -14.23 -23.07 8.13
CA GLN A 164 -14.53 -24.41 7.65
C GLN A 164 -15.59 -24.55 6.55
N GLY A 165 -15.14 -25.25 5.50
CA GLY A 165 -16.01 -25.80 4.48
C GLY A 165 -17.15 -26.61 5.06
N ASN A 166 -18.30 -26.47 4.47
CA ASN A 166 -19.28 -27.55 4.42
C ASN A 166 -20.06 -27.57 3.10
N GLU A 167 -20.47 -28.76 2.80
CA GLU A 167 -21.00 -29.27 1.55
C GLU A 167 -22.34 -28.67 1.15
N SER A 168 -22.53 -28.63 -0.17
CA SER A 168 -23.78 -28.77 -0.92
C SER A 168 -25.11 -28.79 -0.14
N GLN A 169 -25.92 -27.74 -0.29
CA GLN A 169 -27.36 -27.91 -0.35
C GLN A 169 -27.93 -27.00 -1.43
N ASP A 170 -28.50 -27.67 -2.42
CA ASP A 170 -29.38 -27.18 -3.47
C ASP A 170 -30.54 -26.39 -2.84
N GLY A 171 -30.56 -25.09 -3.11
CA GLY A 171 -31.59 -24.19 -2.67
C GLY A 171 -31.62 -23.02 -3.64
N SER A 172 -32.59 -23.04 -4.56
CA SER A 172 -32.87 -22.04 -5.56
C SER A 172 -32.98 -20.63 -4.94
N ALA A 173 -31.85 -19.93 -4.81
CA ALA A 173 -31.80 -18.50 -4.68
C ALA A 173 -31.86 -17.93 -6.09
N SER A 174 -32.84 -17.06 -6.34
CA SER A 174 -33.04 -16.33 -7.57
C SER A 174 -31.70 -15.84 -8.10
N ASP A 175 -31.35 -16.35 -9.27
CA ASP A 175 -30.26 -15.90 -10.12
C ASP A 175 -30.55 -14.45 -10.51
N GLU A 176 -30.24 -13.48 -9.65
CA GLU A 176 -30.05 -12.10 -10.05
C GLU A 176 -28.78 -12.10 -10.88
N THR A 177 -28.97 -12.38 -12.15
CA THR A 177 -27.96 -12.37 -13.19
C THR A 177 -27.16 -11.09 -13.08
N ARG A 178 -25.96 -11.28 -12.58
CA ARG A 178 -24.91 -10.24 -12.48
C ARG A 178 -24.73 -9.65 -13.87
N GLU A 179 -25.14 -8.40 -14.06
CA GLU A 179 -24.90 -7.72 -15.33
C GLU A 179 -23.39 -7.67 -15.60
N PRO A 180 -22.95 -8.05 -16.80
CA PRO A 180 -21.55 -7.95 -17.16
C PRO A 180 -21.13 -6.48 -17.07
N ARG A 181 -19.96 -6.23 -16.50
CA ARG A 181 -19.38 -4.91 -16.33
C ARG A 181 -19.32 -4.18 -17.67
N ALA A 182 -20.06 -3.10 -17.82
CA ALA A 182 -19.91 -2.21 -18.96
C ALA A 182 -18.47 -1.66 -19.01
N ARG A 183 -17.87 -1.61 -20.20
CA ARG A 183 -16.58 -0.93 -20.38
C ARG A 183 -16.81 0.56 -20.17
N GLY A 184 -16.20 1.11 -19.10
CA GLY A 184 -16.30 2.52 -18.78
C GLY A 184 -17.05 2.78 -17.46
N LEU A 185 -17.32 4.05 -17.17
CA LEU A 185 -18.20 4.45 -16.07
C LEU A 185 -19.65 4.16 -16.47
N SER A 186 -20.44 3.59 -15.54
CA SER A 186 -21.87 3.38 -15.72
C SER A 186 -22.65 4.70 -15.84
N GLU A 187 -22.08 5.79 -15.32
CA GLU A 187 -22.65 7.13 -15.33
C GLU A 187 -21.71 8.14 -15.99
N ARG A 188 -22.30 9.21 -16.55
CA ARG A 188 -21.53 10.33 -17.09
C ARG A 188 -20.83 11.08 -15.95
N GLY A 189 -19.56 11.42 -16.15
CA GLY A 189 -18.77 12.19 -15.23
C GLY A 189 -17.51 11.49 -14.75
N ARG A 190 -16.78 12.15 -13.85
CA ARG A 190 -15.59 11.56 -13.22
C ARG A 190 -16.05 10.54 -12.19
N GLY A 191 -15.29 9.45 -12.05
CA GLY A 191 -15.59 8.41 -11.09
C GLY A 191 -15.47 8.89 -9.65
N SER A 192 -16.06 8.13 -8.73
CA SER A 192 -15.99 8.39 -7.28
C SER A 192 -15.77 7.10 -6.52
N TRP A 193 -15.59 7.20 -5.20
CA TRP A 193 -15.53 6.01 -4.35
C TRP A 193 -16.81 5.18 -4.41
N ALA A 194 -17.97 5.81 -4.57
CA ALA A 194 -19.24 5.10 -4.72
C ALA A 194 -19.33 4.31 -6.05
N SER A 195 -18.55 4.71 -7.06
CA SER A 195 -18.46 4.04 -8.36
C SER A 195 -17.35 2.98 -8.41
N ASP A 196 -17.21 2.32 -9.56
CA ASP A 196 -16.14 1.34 -9.83
C ASP A 196 -14.75 1.95 -9.99
N ARG A 197 -14.65 3.26 -10.08
CA ARG A 197 -13.44 3.96 -10.48
C ARG A 197 -13.17 5.13 -9.56
N PRO A 198 -12.77 4.84 -8.28
CA PRO A 198 -12.39 5.90 -7.35
C PRO A 198 -11.17 6.65 -7.87
N PRO A 199 -11.10 7.96 -7.62
CA PRO A 199 -9.95 8.77 -7.96
C PRO A 199 -8.79 8.51 -7.01
N ALA A 200 -7.59 8.53 -7.57
CA ALA A 200 -6.33 8.66 -6.84
C ALA A 200 -5.73 10.01 -7.22
N VAL A 201 -5.31 10.77 -6.22
CA VAL A 201 -4.66 12.08 -6.39
C VAL A 201 -3.20 11.93 -6.05
N LEU A 202 -2.35 12.45 -6.92
CA LEU A 202 -0.91 12.51 -6.74
C LEU A 202 -0.51 13.96 -6.46
N TRP A 203 0.27 14.15 -5.40
CA TRP A 203 1.02 15.36 -5.11
C TRP A 203 2.49 15.02 -5.21
N VAL A 204 3.28 15.71 -6.01
CA VAL A 204 4.70 15.42 -6.21
C VAL A 204 5.52 16.70 -6.26
N GLU A 205 6.63 16.74 -5.53
CA GLU A 205 7.60 17.81 -5.60
C GLU A 205 8.31 17.81 -6.94
N ARG A 206 8.41 18.96 -7.56
CA ARG A 206 9.21 19.14 -8.75
C ARG A 206 10.69 18.92 -8.42
N GLY A 207 11.32 17.95 -9.08
CA GLY A 207 12.65 17.48 -8.73
C GLY A 207 12.65 16.11 -8.04
N GLY A 208 11.47 15.55 -7.72
CA GLY A 208 11.27 14.13 -7.44
C GLY A 208 11.68 13.65 -6.06
N GLN A 209 11.77 14.51 -5.05
CA GLN A 209 12.14 14.08 -3.70
C GLN A 209 10.92 13.59 -2.92
N GLY A 210 9.86 14.37 -2.81
CA GLY A 210 8.65 14.04 -2.08
C GLY A 210 7.48 13.72 -2.99
N ARG A 211 6.65 12.74 -2.62
CA ARG A 211 5.41 12.41 -3.33
C ARG A 211 4.39 11.78 -2.40
N VAL A 212 3.13 12.09 -2.62
CA VAL A 212 1.99 11.49 -1.94
C VAL A 212 0.97 11.03 -2.96
N LEU A 213 0.60 9.76 -2.90
CA LEU A 213 -0.46 9.18 -3.71
C LEU A 213 -1.59 8.72 -2.79
N GLU A 214 -2.77 9.28 -2.95
CA GLU A 214 -3.89 9.07 -2.05
C GLU A 214 -5.18 8.73 -2.81
N LEU A 215 -5.95 7.73 -2.29
CA LEU A 215 -7.30 7.48 -2.75
C LEU A 215 -8.24 8.51 -2.14
N GLN A 216 -9.10 9.07 -2.99
CA GLN A 216 -10.11 10.05 -2.58
C GLN A 216 -11.54 9.52 -2.79
N SER A 217 -12.48 10.08 -2.03
CA SER A 217 -13.90 9.80 -2.23
C SER A 217 -14.42 10.29 -3.58
N ASP A 218 -13.91 11.44 -3.99
CA ASP A 218 -14.26 12.15 -5.21
C ASP A 218 -13.17 13.18 -5.54
N VAL A 219 -13.34 13.94 -6.62
CA VAL A 219 -12.46 15.06 -7.01
C VAL A 219 -13.19 16.40 -6.93
N THR A 220 -14.02 16.57 -5.89
CA THR A 220 -14.63 17.88 -5.62
C THR A 220 -13.58 18.89 -5.15
N GLN A 221 -13.88 20.18 -5.31
CA GLN A 221 -12.97 21.24 -4.87
C GLN A 221 -12.63 21.14 -3.38
N GLN A 222 -13.60 20.77 -2.55
CA GLN A 222 -13.40 20.62 -1.10
C GLN A 222 -12.50 19.43 -0.77
N THR A 223 -12.68 18.30 -1.47
CA THR A 223 -11.85 17.10 -1.29
C THR A 223 -10.41 17.37 -1.67
N LEU A 224 -10.17 17.98 -2.83
CA LEU A 224 -8.82 18.32 -3.29
C LEU A 224 -8.14 19.39 -2.43
N ALA A 225 -8.88 20.41 -1.99
CA ALA A 225 -8.34 21.44 -1.09
C ALA A 225 -7.98 20.86 0.28
N ARG A 226 -8.78 19.94 0.83
CA ARG A 226 -8.46 19.22 2.06
C ARG A 226 -7.18 18.39 1.90
N SER A 227 -7.10 17.59 0.85
CA SER A 227 -5.92 16.77 0.55
C SER A 227 -4.65 17.62 0.41
N ALA A 228 -4.73 18.77 -0.30
CA ALA A 228 -3.63 19.71 -0.35
C ALA A 228 -3.21 20.23 1.03
N THR A 229 -4.18 20.60 1.87
CA THR A 229 -3.90 21.09 3.24
C THR A 229 -3.23 20.03 4.12
N GLU A 230 -3.53 18.79 3.87
CA GLU A 230 -2.95 17.66 4.61
C GLU A 230 -1.52 17.32 4.18
N HIS A 231 -1.16 17.59 2.93
CA HIS A 231 0.08 17.10 2.33
C HIS A 231 1.04 18.18 1.84
N VAL A 232 0.58 19.42 1.66
CA VAL A 232 1.38 20.51 1.08
C VAL A 232 1.49 21.67 2.04
N GLU A 233 2.70 22.19 2.23
CA GLU A 233 2.96 23.36 3.07
C GLU A 233 2.23 24.61 2.51
N PRO A 234 1.48 25.35 3.35
CA PRO A 234 0.83 26.58 2.93
C PRO A 234 1.80 27.58 2.31
N GLY A 235 1.39 28.19 1.20
CA GLY A 235 2.23 29.12 0.45
C GLY A 235 3.15 28.50 -0.59
N SER A 236 3.20 27.16 -0.69
CA SER A 236 3.87 26.48 -1.79
C SER A 236 3.22 26.83 -3.14
N ARG A 237 4.00 26.72 -4.21
CA ARG A 237 3.47 26.78 -5.57
C ARG A 237 2.87 25.42 -5.92
N ILE A 238 1.64 25.41 -6.47
CA ILE A 238 1.01 24.21 -6.97
C ILE A 238 0.65 24.39 -8.44
N ASP A 239 1.20 23.53 -9.30
CA ASP A 239 0.90 23.46 -10.72
C ASP A 239 -0.07 22.30 -10.97
N THR A 240 -1.18 22.54 -11.71
CA THR A 240 -2.17 21.52 -12.06
C THR A 240 -2.59 21.66 -13.52
N ASP A 241 -3.33 20.67 -14.04
CA ASP A 241 -4.14 20.89 -15.24
C ASP A 241 -5.24 21.93 -14.99
N ASP A 242 -6.03 22.29 -16.00
CA ASP A 242 -7.12 23.26 -15.93
C ASP A 242 -8.40 22.71 -15.28
N PHE A 243 -8.36 21.51 -14.70
CA PHE A 243 -9.52 20.90 -14.07
C PHE A 243 -10.09 21.75 -12.95
N SER A 244 -11.38 22.03 -13.04
CA SER A 244 -12.09 22.93 -12.12
C SER A 244 -12.09 22.47 -10.65
N GLY A 245 -11.77 21.22 -10.37
CA GLY A 245 -11.64 20.66 -9.02
C GLY A 245 -10.52 21.33 -8.21
N TYR A 246 -9.49 21.84 -8.86
CA TYR A 246 -8.36 22.49 -8.19
C TYR A 246 -8.56 23.98 -7.87
N ARG A 247 -9.70 24.60 -8.24
CA ARG A 247 -9.91 26.06 -8.12
C ARG A 247 -9.79 26.63 -6.71
N LEU A 248 -10.16 25.86 -5.68
CA LEU A 248 -10.05 26.31 -4.28
C LEU A 248 -8.60 26.43 -3.81
N LEU A 249 -7.62 25.83 -4.48
CA LEU A 249 -6.20 25.95 -4.11
C LEU A 249 -5.70 27.39 -4.16
N LYS A 250 -6.25 28.23 -5.05
CA LYS A 250 -5.90 29.67 -5.18
C LYS A 250 -6.03 30.49 -3.89
N GLY A 251 -6.79 29.97 -2.91
CA GLY A 251 -6.97 30.67 -1.63
C GLY A 251 -5.81 30.52 -0.65
N ALA A 252 -5.03 29.44 -0.76
CA ALA A 252 -3.98 29.09 0.19
C ALA A 252 -2.60 28.89 -0.45
N TYR A 253 -2.53 28.75 -1.78
CA TYR A 253 -1.33 28.39 -2.53
C TYR A 253 -1.13 29.34 -3.73
N ASP A 254 0.12 29.45 -4.22
CA ASP A 254 0.40 30.01 -5.55
C ASP A 254 -0.01 28.98 -6.61
N HIS A 255 -1.33 28.89 -6.83
CA HIS A 255 -1.89 27.88 -7.73
C HIS A 255 -1.86 28.37 -9.17
N ARG A 256 -1.23 27.60 -10.03
CA ARG A 256 -1.11 27.83 -11.48
C ARG A 256 -1.68 26.66 -12.25
N THR A 257 -2.21 26.94 -13.42
CA THR A 257 -2.84 25.94 -14.28
C THR A 257 -2.20 25.93 -15.65
N VAL A 258 -2.07 24.73 -16.23
CA VAL A 258 -1.68 24.53 -17.63
C VAL A 258 -2.83 23.89 -18.39
N ASP A 259 -3.15 24.44 -19.54
CA ASP A 259 -4.11 23.85 -20.47
C ASP A 259 -3.34 23.01 -21.50
N HIS A 260 -3.46 21.70 -21.39
CA HIS A 260 -2.78 20.74 -22.25
C HIS A 260 -3.32 20.76 -23.70
N GLU A 261 -4.48 21.36 -23.98
CA GLU A 261 -4.96 21.57 -25.34
C GLU A 261 -4.18 22.69 -26.06
N GLU A 262 -3.65 23.65 -25.30
CA GLU A 262 -2.90 24.79 -25.85
C GLU A 262 -1.38 24.59 -25.75
N THR A 263 -0.88 24.17 -24.61
CA THR A 263 0.58 24.02 -24.37
C THR A 263 0.88 22.97 -23.29
N TYR A 264 2.04 22.32 -23.39
CA TYR A 264 2.55 21.43 -22.34
C TYR A 264 3.31 22.18 -21.24
N VAL A 265 3.83 23.37 -21.55
CA VAL A 265 4.56 24.21 -20.60
C VAL A 265 4.22 25.66 -20.92
N THR A 266 3.76 26.41 -19.94
CA THR A 266 3.49 27.85 -20.12
C THR A 266 4.80 28.66 -20.17
N GLU A 267 4.73 29.92 -20.61
CA GLU A 267 5.88 30.85 -20.60
C GLU A 267 6.45 31.03 -19.19
N GLU A 268 5.63 30.86 -18.14
CA GLU A 268 6.00 30.95 -16.74
C GLU A 268 6.55 29.66 -16.16
N GLY A 269 6.70 28.61 -17.00
CA GLY A 269 7.21 27.30 -16.60
C GLY A 269 6.22 26.45 -15.82
N THR A 270 4.91 26.70 -15.92
CA THR A 270 3.87 25.86 -15.34
C THR A 270 3.69 24.59 -16.20
N HIS A 271 3.77 23.43 -15.58
CA HIS A 271 3.57 22.13 -16.23
C HIS A 271 3.26 21.04 -15.20
N CYS A 272 2.79 19.87 -15.66
CA CYS A 272 2.53 18.68 -14.84
C CYS A 272 3.38 17.47 -15.28
N ASN A 273 4.55 17.70 -15.90
CA ASN A 273 5.37 16.65 -16.49
C ASN A 273 5.90 15.66 -15.45
N THR A 274 6.19 16.08 -14.22
CA THR A 274 6.63 15.22 -13.13
C THR A 274 5.51 14.27 -12.73
N ALA A 275 4.30 14.80 -12.52
CA ALA A 275 3.12 14.00 -12.20
C ALA A 275 2.77 13.01 -13.32
N GLU A 276 2.84 13.44 -14.59
CA GLU A 276 2.65 12.56 -15.75
C GLU A 276 3.70 11.44 -15.79
N GLY A 277 4.97 11.77 -15.49
CA GLY A 277 6.07 10.82 -15.38
C GLY A 277 5.78 9.75 -14.31
N GLU A 278 5.36 10.16 -13.12
CA GLU A 278 4.96 9.24 -12.05
C GLU A 278 3.79 8.33 -12.47
N TRP A 279 2.77 8.87 -13.12
CA TRP A 279 1.68 8.07 -13.65
C TRP A 279 2.12 7.09 -14.74
N SER A 280 3.14 7.41 -15.51
CA SER A 280 3.70 6.52 -16.53
C SER A 280 4.31 5.24 -15.92
N ILE A 281 4.85 5.34 -14.72
CA ILE A 281 5.42 4.24 -13.93
C ILE A 281 4.29 3.50 -13.19
N PHE A 282 3.40 4.24 -12.53
CA PHE A 282 2.33 3.69 -11.72
C PHE A 282 1.31 2.88 -12.53
N LYS A 283 0.87 3.37 -13.69
CA LYS A 283 -0.17 2.72 -14.50
C LYS A 283 0.18 1.29 -14.93
N PRO A 284 1.38 0.98 -15.45
CA PRO A 284 1.78 -0.39 -15.76
C PRO A 284 1.86 -1.28 -14.51
N TRP A 285 2.43 -0.77 -13.41
CA TRP A 285 2.52 -1.47 -12.13
C TRP A 285 1.13 -1.84 -11.59
N TRP A 286 0.20 -0.88 -11.53
CA TRP A 286 -1.18 -1.11 -11.09
C TRP A 286 -1.92 -2.15 -11.95
N ARG A 287 -1.75 -2.09 -13.27
CA ARG A 287 -2.34 -3.07 -14.21
C ARG A 287 -1.83 -4.49 -13.98
N GLY A 288 -0.63 -4.65 -13.45
CA GLY A 288 -0.03 -5.94 -13.10
C GLY A 288 -0.86 -6.72 -12.08
N PHE A 289 -1.59 -6.06 -11.20
CA PHE A 289 -2.48 -6.69 -10.22
C PHE A 289 -3.81 -7.18 -10.81
N ARG A 290 -4.13 -6.80 -12.06
CA ARG A 290 -5.33 -7.16 -12.84
C ARG A 290 -6.65 -6.75 -12.19
N SER A 291 -6.86 -7.06 -10.90
CA SER A 291 -8.08 -6.75 -10.16
C SER A 291 -7.76 -6.69 -8.67
N VAL A 292 -7.76 -5.49 -8.12
CA VAL A 292 -7.63 -5.25 -6.68
C VAL A 292 -9.02 -4.96 -6.15
N ALA A 293 -9.43 -5.67 -5.09
CA ALA A 293 -10.71 -5.37 -4.44
C ALA A 293 -10.66 -3.95 -3.87
N LYS A 294 -11.75 -3.19 -4.00
CA LYS A 294 -11.84 -1.80 -3.58
C LYS A 294 -11.41 -1.60 -2.12
N ARG A 295 -11.88 -2.46 -1.21
CA ARG A 295 -11.52 -2.46 0.21
C ARG A 295 -10.04 -2.74 0.51
N GLN A 296 -9.27 -3.22 -0.47
CA GLN A 296 -7.85 -3.53 -0.33
C GLN A 296 -6.96 -2.51 -1.04
N ALA A 297 -7.53 -1.59 -1.83
CA ALA A 297 -6.78 -0.72 -2.72
C ALA A 297 -5.75 0.13 -1.96
N TYR A 298 -6.12 0.65 -0.79
CA TYR A 298 -5.24 1.44 0.06
C TYR A 298 -3.96 0.70 0.49
N ARG A 299 -4.04 -0.62 0.73
CA ARG A 299 -2.87 -1.45 1.07
C ARG A 299 -1.88 -1.57 -0.08
N TYR A 300 -2.39 -1.62 -1.31
CA TYR A 300 -1.55 -1.69 -2.50
C TYR A 300 -0.91 -0.33 -2.81
N LEU A 301 -1.59 0.76 -2.54
CA LEU A 301 -1.04 2.10 -2.76
C LEU A 301 0.02 2.50 -1.72
N SER A 302 0.10 1.79 -0.59
CA SER A 302 1.14 2.01 0.41
C SER A 302 2.46 1.30 0.09
N GLU A 303 2.49 0.40 -0.91
CA GLU A 303 3.68 -0.31 -1.40
C GLU A 303 4.55 0.60 -2.26
#